data_565543eeac13c63ce34ea1d9267f432f
#
_entry.id   565543eeac13c63ce34ea1d9267f432f
#
_cell.length_a   1.000
_cell.length_b   1.000
_cell.length_c   1.000
_cell.angle_alpha   90.00
_cell.angle_beta   90.00
_cell.angle_gamma   90.00
#
_symmetry.space_group_name_H-M   'P 1'
#
loop_
_entity.id
_entity.type
_entity.pdbx_description
1 polymer ?
#
loop_
_entity_poly.entity_id
_entity_poly.type
_entity_poly.pdbx_seq_one_letter_code
_entity_poly.pdbx_strand_id
1 'polypeptide(L)'
;MKKFNYYDNIAEIYDQTRWLTDSVAEEVADFVLEITSATAETSFLEPGVGTGLNVLPLVRRGYWVTGIDISEEMLDQFRQKLAETPPNLKLIHSDASQLPFPDNSFDVVLTVHMIHAVSDWRTFLNEIDRVLKPKGFYLNCQWITPPGRREFEDYLRGILSKCEGSDQESKRLNAAIQEIDVEEYFRCKGYASNYFVAKEWTVNNTVEELLDFFNSRAYGLCWQVSDEAFHQVMKEFQEFCVNHYGSLKNTLSSKAKFEIWAYNVV
;
A
#
# COMPACT_ATOMS: atom_id res chain seq x y z
N MET A 1 -10.38 -23.77 -5.57
CA MET A 1 -9.16 -23.64 -4.73
C MET A 1 -9.09 -22.19 -4.26
N LYS A 2 -9.07 -21.91 -2.92
CA LYS A 2 -8.77 -20.56 -2.44
C LYS A 2 -7.39 -20.18 -2.99
N LYS A 3 -7.31 -19.09 -3.76
CA LYS A 3 -6.01 -18.49 -4.10
C LYS A 3 -5.34 -18.14 -2.77
N PHE A 4 -4.15 -18.66 -2.54
CA PHE A 4 -3.39 -18.37 -1.33
C PHE A 4 -3.09 -16.86 -1.32
N ASN A 5 -3.62 -16.15 -0.34
CA ASN A 5 -3.40 -14.72 -0.20
C ASN A 5 -2.33 -14.49 0.88
N TYR A 6 -1.17 -14.03 0.48
CA TYR A 6 -0.06 -13.77 1.42
C TYR A 6 -0.39 -12.71 2.47
N TYR A 7 -1.29 -11.77 2.15
CA TYR A 7 -1.72 -10.73 3.08
C TYR A 7 -2.43 -11.30 4.31
N ASP A 8 -3.13 -12.45 4.19
CA ASP A 8 -3.77 -13.12 5.33
C ASP A 8 -2.76 -13.47 6.42
N ASN A 9 -1.55 -13.91 6.02
CA ASN A 9 -0.51 -14.34 6.96
C ASN A 9 0.19 -13.19 7.70
N ILE A 10 0.13 -11.99 7.18
CA ILE A 10 0.83 -10.83 7.74
C ILE A 10 -0.13 -9.79 8.34
N ALA A 11 -1.44 -10.05 8.30
CA ALA A 11 -2.44 -9.08 8.73
C ALA A 11 -2.19 -8.54 10.15
N GLU A 12 -1.86 -9.40 11.10
CA GLU A 12 -1.59 -9.03 12.50
C GLU A 12 -0.37 -8.13 12.68
N ILE A 13 0.64 -8.29 11.82
CA ILE A 13 1.90 -7.54 11.92
C ILE A 13 2.00 -6.42 10.87
N TYR A 14 0.98 -6.29 10.00
CA TYR A 14 1.05 -5.39 8.85
C TYR A 14 1.40 -3.96 9.26
N ASP A 15 0.68 -3.35 10.17
CA ASP A 15 0.88 -1.96 10.59
C ASP A 15 2.25 -1.73 11.23
N GLN A 16 2.69 -2.68 12.08
CA GLN A 16 3.96 -2.60 12.80
C GLN A 16 5.17 -2.60 11.85
N THR A 17 4.99 -3.19 10.67
CA THR A 17 6.05 -3.30 9.66
C THR A 17 6.01 -2.17 8.62
N ARG A 18 5.07 -1.24 8.77
CA ARG A 18 4.96 -0.05 7.92
C ARG A 18 5.54 1.18 8.64
N TRP A 19 5.92 2.17 7.86
CA TRP A 19 6.52 3.41 8.38
C TRP A 19 5.55 4.59 8.41
N LEU A 20 4.27 4.33 8.18
CA LEU A 20 3.20 5.31 8.33
C LEU A 20 2.70 5.28 9.78
N THR A 21 2.97 6.34 10.53
CA THR A 21 2.45 6.49 11.90
C THR A 21 1.06 7.10 11.88
N ASP A 22 0.30 6.95 12.97
CA ASP A 22 -1.02 7.59 13.11
C ASP A 22 -0.96 9.09 12.87
N SER A 23 0.05 9.79 13.40
CA SER A 23 0.23 11.23 13.18
C SER A 23 0.44 11.59 11.71
N VAL A 24 1.22 10.80 10.97
CA VAL A 24 1.44 11.01 9.54
C VAL A 24 0.16 10.73 8.76
N ALA A 25 -0.58 9.66 9.13
CA ALA A 25 -1.86 9.33 8.50
C ALA A 25 -2.90 10.46 8.69
N GLU A 26 -2.95 11.09 9.89
CA GLU A 26 -3.81 12.25 10.15
C GLU A 26 -3.44 13.45 9.24
N GLU A 27 -2.14 13.78 9.10
CA GLU A 27 -1.69 14.87 8.23
C GLU A 27 -1.94 14.58 6.74
N VAL A 28 -1.78 13.32 6.31
CA VAL A 28 -2.14 12.91 4.94
C VAL A 28 -3.64 13.04 4.70
N ALA A 29 -4.47 12.66 5.69
CA ALA A 29 -5.91 12.83 5.58
C ALA A 29 -6.31 14.32 5.48
N ASP A 30 -5.67 15.22 6.25
CA ASP A 30 -5.90 16.67 6.10
C ASP A 30 -5.62 17.12 4.67
N PHE A 31 -4.49 16.70 4.10
CA PHE A 31 -4.11 17.04 2.74
C PHE A 31 -5.09 16.48 1.70
N VAL A 32 -5.55 15.23 1.86
CA VAL A 32 -6.56 14.62 0.98
C VAL A 32 -7.86 15.43 1.01
N LEU A 33 -8.33 15.81 2.21
CA LEU A 33 -9.55 16.62 2.37
C LEU A 33 -9.41 17.98 1.69
N GLU A 34 -8.24 18.63 1.80
CA GLU A 34 -7.96 19.93 1.19
C GLU A 34 -8.00 19.85 -0.34
N ILE A 35 -7.21 18.93 -0.96
CA ILE A 35 -7.10 18.86 -2.44
C ILE A 35 -8.39 18.40 -3.11
N THR A 36 -9.24 17.65 -2.40
CA THR A 36 -10.54 17.19 -2.90
C THR A 36 -11.68 18.14 -2.55
N SER A 37 -11.41 19.20 -1.78
CA SER A 37 -12.42 20.11 -1.23
C SER A 37 -13.57 19.37 -0.54
N ALA A 38 -13.22 18.33 0.22
CA ALA A 38 -14.17 17.41 0.85
C ALA A 38 -15.07 18.10 1.86
N THR A 39 -16.35 17.75 1.86
CA THR A 39 -17.36 18.19 2.81
C THR A 39 -17.87 17.00 3.63
N ALA A 40 -18.74 17.25 4.61
CA ALA A 40 -19.33 16.17 5.43
C ALA A 40 -20.13 15.14 4.60
N GLU A 41 -20.60 15.51 3.41
CA GLU A 41 -21.35 14.64 2.50
C GLU A 41 -20.43 13.84 1.56
N THR A 42 -19.13 14.12 1.55
CA THR A 42 -18.17 13.46 0.66
C THR A 42 -18.05 11.97 0.99
N SER A 43 -18.25 11.14 -0.01
CA SER A 43 -18.12 9.68 0.07
C SER A 43 -16.79 9.22 -0.49
N PHE A 44 -16.05 8.43 0.32
CA PHE A 44 -14.75 7.87 -0.04
C PHE A 44 -14.85 6.37 -0.29
N LEU A 45 -14.10 5.88 -1.28
CA LEU A 45 -13.85 4.45 -1.51
C LEU A 45 -12.35 4.18 -1.48
N GLU A 46 -11.90 3.18 -0.73
CA GLU A 46 -10.56 2.61 -0.84
C GLU A 46 -10.63 1.14 -1.23
N PRO A 47 -10.39 0.79 -2.53
CA PRO A 47 -10.12 -0.57 -2.94
C PRO A 47 -8.73 -1.01 -2.45
N GLY A 48 -8.64 -2.19 -1.83
CA GLY A 48 -7.43 -2.64 -1.15
C GLY A 48 -7.21 -1.92 0.18
N VAL A 49 -8.28 -1.72 0.95
CA VAL A 49 -8.24 -0.93 2.20
C VAL A 49 -7.34 -1.54 3.28
N GLY A 50 -7.09 -2.86 3.20
CA GLY A 50 -6.25 -3.59 4.16
C GLY A 50 -6.72 -3.40 5.60
N THR A 51 -5.79 -3.02 6.45
CA THR A 51 -6.03 -2.73 7.87
C THR A 51 -6.60 -1.32 8.13
N GLY A 52 -6.95 -0.59 7.06
CA GLY A 52 -7.52 0.76 7.16
C GLY A 52 -6.51 1.86 7.52
N LEU A 53 -5.21 1.59 7.41
CA LEU A 53 -4.15 2.49 7.85
C LEU A 53 -4.26 3.90 7.26
N ASN A 54 -4.73 4.02 6.01
CA ASN A 54 -4.83 5.30 5.31
C ASN A 54 -6.15 6.04 5.58
N VAL A 55 -7.27 5.32 5.72
CA VAL A 55 -8.61 5.92 5.79
C VAL A 55 -9.19 6.00 7.20
N LEU A 56 -8.56 5.35 8.19
CA LEU A 56 -9.00 5.41 9.58
C LEU A 56 -9.14 6.87 10.10
N PRO A 57 -8.23 7.82 9.76
CA PRO A 57 -8.42 9.22 10.12
C PRO A 57 -9.70 9.84 9.53
N LEU A 58 -10.07 9.50 8.29
CA LEU A 58 -11.31 9.98 7.66
C LEU A 58 -12.55 9.43 8.38
N VAL A 59 -12.52 8.13 8.75
CA VAL A 59 -13.59 7.48 9.52
C VAL A 59 -13.78 8.16 10.87
N ARG A 60 -12.69 8.41 11.61
CA ARG A 60 -12.70 9.08 12.94
C ARG A 60 -13.25 10.50 12.86
N ARG A 61 -13.09 11.18 11.74
CA ARG A 61 -13.60 12.54 11.47
C ARG A 61 -15.05 12.55 10.98
N GLY A 62 -15.68 11.38 10.84
CA GLY A 62 -17.09 11.25 10.47
C GLY A 62 -17.37 11.21 8.97
N TYR A 63 -16.35 11.15 8.10
CA TYR A 63 -16.55 11.00 6.67
C TYR A 63 -17.07 9.62 6.31
N TRP A 64 -17.89 9.54 5.25
CA TRP A 64 -18.42 8.27 4.74
C TRP A 64 -17.31 7.52 3.99
N VAL A 65 -16.89 6.40 4.55
CA VAL A 65 -15.82 5.58 3.99
C VAL A 65 -16.34 4.17 3.68
N THR A 66 -16.07 3.71 2.45
CA THR A 66 -16.24 2.31 2.07
C THR A 66 -14.85 1.73 1.78
N GLY A 67 -14.51 0.63 2.43
CA GLY A 67 -13.28 -0.12 2.19
C GLY A 67 -13.60 -1.48 1.58
N ILE A 68 -12.83 -1.88 0.58
CA ILE A 68 -12.87 -3.22 -0.02
C ILE A 68 -11.52 -3.87 0.15
N ASP A 69 -11.49 -5.14 0.54
CA ASP A 69 -10.29 -5.95 0.49
C ASP A 69 -10.63 -7.40 0.14
N ILE A 70 -9.67 -8.09 -0.47
CA ILE A 70 -9.76 -9.52 -0.79
C ILE A 70 -9.36 -10.40 0.40
N SER A 71 -8.72 -9.83 1.43
CA SER A 71 -8.33 -10.48 2.67
C SER A 71 -9.31 -10.13 3.78
N GLU A 72 -10.04 -11.12 4.27
CA GLU A 72 -10.91 -10.93 5.43
C GLU A 72 -10.10 -10.68 6.70
N GLU A 73 -8.91 -11.30 6.81
CA GLU A 73 -7.99 -11.12 7.92
C GLU A 73 -7.52 -9.66 8.03
N MET A 74 -7.25 -9.00 6.90
CA MET A 74 -6.93 -7.57 6.86
C MET A 74 -8.12 -6.72 7.33
N LEU A 75 -9.34 -7.03 6.84
CA LEU A 75 -10.54 -6.33 7.27
C LEU A 75 -10.82 -6.52 8.77
N ASP A 76 -10.53 -7.70 9.32
CA ASP A 76 -10.65 -7.96 10.75
C ASP A 76 -9.67 -7.13 11.57
N GLN A 77 -8.44 -6.93 11.11
CA GLN A 77 -7.49 -6.02 11.74
C GLN A 77 -8.04 -4.57 11.71
N PHE A 78 -8.70 -4.15 10.63
CA PHE A 78 -9.33 -2.84 10.59
C PHE A 78 -10.46 -2.72 11.64
N ARG A 79 -11.35 -3.73 11.70
CA ARG A 79 -12.44 -3.76 12.69
C ARG A 79 -11.92 -3.67 14.12
N GLN A 80 -10.82 -4.37 14.44
CA GLN A 80 -10.21 -4.38 15.77
C GLN A 80 -9.64 -3.02 16.23
N LYS A 81 -9.35 -2.10 15.30
CA LYS A 81 -8.92 -0.73 15.64
C LYS A 81 -10.07 0.18 16.12
N LEU A 82 -11.28 -0.31 16.02
CA LEU A 82 -12.50 0.41 16.35
C LEU A 82 -13.15 -0.25 17.58
N ALA A 83 -13.66 0.57 18.52
CA ALA A 83 -14.42 0.04 19.66
C ALA A 83 -15.72 -0.64 19.18
N GLU A 84 -16.34 -0.04 18.16
CA GLU A 84 -17.47 -0.57 17.40
C GLU A 84 -17.38 -0.02 15.97
N THR A 85 -17.95 -0.71 14.99
CA THR A 85 -18.00 -0.22 13.61
C THR A 85 -18.94 0.97 13.52
N PRO A 86 -18.45 2.18 13.23
CA PRO A 86 -19.29 3.36 13.19
C PRO A 86 -20.18 3.36 11.93
N PRO A 87 -21.34 4.05 11.94
CA PRO A 87 -22.30 4.02 10.85
C PRO A 87 -21.77 4.60 9.52
N ASN A 88 -20.71 5.40 9.58
CA ASN A 88 -20.04 6.00 8.43
C ASN A 88 -18.94 5.13 7.83
N LEU A 89 -18.74 3.89 8.30
CA LEU A 89 -17.80 2.92 7.74
C LEU A 89 -18.52 1.68 7.22
N LYS A 90 -18.21 1.32 5.96
CA LYS A 90 -18.62 0.06 5.34
C LYS A 90 -17.40 -0.72 4.88
N LEU A 91 -17.24 -1.95 5.37
CA LEU A 91 -16.16 -2.86 4.95
C LEU A 91 -16.77 -4.03 4.17
N ILE A 92 -16.17 -4.36 3.02
CA ILE A 92 -16.68 -5.39 2.10
C ILE A 92 -15.53 -6.30 1.72
N HIS A 93 -15.68 -7.60 1.99
CA HIS A 93 -14.78 -8.63 1.49
C HIS A 93 -15.11 -8.91 0.03
N SER A 94 -14.30 -8.40 -0.92
CA SER A 94 -14.52 -8.54 -2.36
C SER A 94 -13.24 -8.29 -3.15
N ASP A 95 -13.19 -8.80 -4.38
CA ASP A 95 -12.15 -8.50 -5.35
C ASP A 95 -12.36 -7.09 -5.93
N ALA A 96 -11.35 -6.24 -5.85
CA ALA A 96 -11.40 -4.88 -6.37
C ALA A 96 -11.41 -4.79 -7.91
N SER A 97 -11.15 -5.90 -8.62
CA SER A 97 -11.26 -5.96 -10.08
C SER A 97 -12.72 -5.87 -10.58
N GLN A 98 -13.70 -6.07 -9.68
CA GLN A 98 -15.11 -5.92 -9.95
C GLN A 98 -15.81 -5.28 -8.75
N LEU A 99 -15.98 -3.97 -8.80
CA LEU A 99 -16.55 -3.20 -7.70
C LEU A 99 -18.09 -3.38 -7.60
N PRO A 100 -18.62 -3.83 -6.44
CA PRO A 100 -20.04 -4.14 -6.29
C PRO A 100 -20.90 -2.88 -6.05
N PHE A 101 -20.66 -1.83 -6.82
CA PHE A 101 -21.36 -0.53 -6.71
C PHE A 101 -21.92 -0.09 -8.05
N PRO A 102 -23.02 0.68 -8.03
CA PRO A 102 -23.52 1.38 -9.21
C PRO A 102 -22.49 2.39 -9.75
N ASP A 103 -22.70 2.82 -10.99
CA ASP A 103 -21.97 3.94 -11.57
C ASP A 103 -22.19 5.21 -10.73
N ASN A 104 -21.21 6.10 -10.71
CA ASN A 104 -21.28 7.40 -10.04
C ASN A 104 -21.64 7.32 -8.54
N SER A 105 -21.01 6.41 -7.81
CA SER A 105 -21.31 6.16 -6.39
C SER A 105 -20.46 6.98 -5.42
N PHE A 106 -19.23 7.33 -5.79
CA PHE A 106 -18.25 7.94 -4.88
C PHE A 106 -17.73 9.28 -5.39
N ASP A 107 -17.51 10.21 -4.44
CA ASP A 107 -16.90 11.50 -4.73
C ASP A 107 -15.38 11.39 -4.85
N VAL A 108 -14.77 10.52 -4.03
CA VAL A 108 -13.32 10.27 -4.01
C VAL A 108 -13.07 8.77 -3.97
N VAL A 109 -12.24 8.29 -4.90
CA VAL A 109 -11.66 6.95 -4.84
C VAL A 109 -10.17 7.11 -4.61
N LEU A 110 -9.62 6.49 -3.57
CA LEU A 110 -8.19 6.48 -3.31
C LEU A 110 -7.65 5.05 -3.29
N THR A 111 -6.45 4.87 -3.80
CA THR A 111 -5.74 3.58 -3.75
C THR A 111 -4.34 3.82 -3.25
N VAL A 112 -3.85 2.96 -2.35
CA VAL A 112 -2.48 3.04 -1.84
C VAL A 112 -1.77 1.73 -2.13
N HIS A 113 -0.69 1.78 -2.93
CA HIS A 113 0.08 0.61 -3.37
C HIS A 113 -0.77 -0.48 -4.06
N MET A 114 -1.90 -0.13 -4.68
CA MET A 114 -2.86 -1.12 -5.18
C MET A 114 -2.65 -1.50 -6.64
N ILE A 115 -2.29 -0.55 -7.51
CA ILE A 115 -2.30 -0.74 -8.96
C ILE A 115 -1.42 -1.90 -9.46
N HIS A 116 -0.31 -2.17 -8.79
CA HIS A 116 0.59 -3.28 -9.13
C HIS A 116 0.18 -4.63 -8.52
N ALA A 117 -0.81 -4.62 -7.61
CA ALA A 117 -1.32 -5.83 -6.96
C ALA A 117 -2.47 -6.48 -7.75
N VAL A 118 -3.08 -5.77 -8.70
CA VAL A 118 -4.17 -6.28 -9.53
C VAL A 118 -3.61 -6.95 -10.79
N SER A 119 -4.25 -8.03 -11.23
CA SER A 119 -3.81 -8.80 -12.40
C SER A 119 -4.10 -8.09 -13.73
N ASP A 120 -5.15 -7.28 -13.79
CA ASP A 120 -5.56 -6.47 -14.93
C ASP A 120 -5.82 -5.03 -14.46
N TRP A 121 -4.79 -4.21 -14.53
CA TRP A 121 -4.85 -2.83 -14.11
C TRP A 121 -5.80 -1.97 -14.96
N ARG A 122 -6.00 -2.31 -16.25
CA ARG A 122 -6.93 -1.57 -17.11
C ARG A 122 -8.38 -1.82 -16.72
N THR A 123 -8.76 -3.06 -16.49
CA THR A 123 -10.08 -3.41 -15.96
C THR A 123 -10.30 -2.76 -14.60
N PHE A 124 -9.31 -2.78 -13.72
CA PHE A 124 -9.37 -2.11 -12.43
C PHE A 124 -9.60 -0.59 -12.57
N LEU A 125 -8.84 0.11 -13.41
CA LEU A 125 -9.03 1.54 -13.65
C LEU A 125 -10.37 1.86 -14.32
N ASN A 126 -10.91 0.96 -15.17
CA ASN A 126 -12.26 1.13 -15.70
C ASN A 126 -13.33 1.08 -14.60
N GLU A 127 -13.18 0.20 -13.62
CA GLU A 127 -14.09 0.14 -12.46
C GLU A 127 -13.97 1.40 -11.59
N ILE A 128 -12.75 1.90 -11.34
CA ILE A 128 -12.52 3.17 -10.65
C ILE A 128 -13.27 4.31 -11.36
N ASP A 129 -13.06 4.46 -12.68
CA ASP A 129 -13.70 5.49 -13.49
C ASP A 129 -15.25 5.37 -13.47
N ARG A 130 -15.76 4.14 -13.56
CA ARG A 130 -17.20 3.87 -13.54
C ARG A 130 -17.88 4.27 -12.22
N VAL A 131 -17.24 3.99 -11.08
CA VAL A 131 -17.84 4.27 -9.78
C VAL A 131 -17.63 5.70 -9.31
N LEU A 132 -16.72 6.46 -9.93
CA LEU A 132 -16.53 7.87 -9.64
C LEU A 132 -17.72 8.70 -10.13
N LYS A 133 -18.18 9.63 -9.29
CA LYS A 133 -19.15 10.65 -9.68
C LYS A 133 -18.52 11.62 -10.68
N PRO A 134 -19.35 12.30 -11.52
CA PRO A 134 -18.88 13.44 -12.31
C PRO A 134 -18.17 14.47 -11.40
N LYS A 135 -16.98 14.92 -11.80
CA LYS A 135 -16.08 15.79 -11.02
C LYS A 135 -15.49 15.17 -9.77
N GLY A 136 -15.64 13.86 -9.58
CA GLY A 136 -14.95 13.13 -8.51
C GLY A 136 -13.45 13.04 -8.74
N PHE A 137 -12.73 12.64 -7.69
CA PHE A 137 -11.28 12.48 -7.72
C PHE A 137 -10.87 11.01 -7.64
N TYR A 138 -9.98 10.59 -8.50
CA TYR A 138 -9.17 9.41 -8.27
C TYR A 138 -7.80 9.82 -7.72
N LEU A 139 -7.43 9.27 -6.57
CA LEU A 139 -6.13 9.49 -5.92
C LEU A 139 -5.33 8.19 -5.96
N ASN A 140 -4.31 8.14 -6.82
CA ASN A 140 -3.34 7.06 -6.85
C ASN A 140 -2.19 7.41 -5.92
N CYS A 141 -2.10 6.74 -4.79
CA CYS A 141 -1.19 7.09 -3.70
C CYS A 141 -0.13 6.02 -3.48
N GLN A 142 1.01 6.45 -2.95
CA GLN A 142 2.05 5.53 -2.49
C GLN A 142 2.90 6.13 -1.38
N TRP A 143 3.36 5.26 -0.49
CA TRP A 143 4.45 5.59 0.45
C TRP A 143 5.77 5.23 -0.21
N ILE A 144 6.63 6.20 -0.37
CA ILE A 144 7.94 5.94 -0.95
C ILE A 144 8.84 5.31 0.10
N THR A 145 9.38 4.14 -0.23
CA THR A 145 10.35 3.45 0.64
C THR A 145 11.52 4.38 0.93
N PRO A 146 11.82 4.63 2.22
CA PRO A 146 12.93 5.50 2.61
C PRO A 146 14.26 4.98 2.03
N PRO A 147 15.18 5.86 1.56
CA PRO A 147 16.42 5.45 0.90
C PRO A 147 17.26 4.43 1.68
N GLY A 148 17.45 4.62 2.99
CA GLY A 148 18.20 3.70 3.82
C GLY A 148 17.58 2.32 3.91
N ARG A 149 16.25 2.23 3.94
CA ARG A 149 15.54 0.97 3.88
C ARG A 149 15.61 0.33 2.48
N ARG A 150 15.52 1.14 1.42
CA ARG A 150 15.68 0.63 0.04
C ARG A 150 17.04 -0.01 -0.15
N GLU A 151 18.11 0.64 0.33
CA GLU A 151 19.45 0.06 0.32
C GLU A 151 19.51 -1.28 1.05
N PHE A 152 18.92 -1.37 2.24
CA PHE A 152 18.81 -2.60 3.01
C PHE A 152 18.07 -3.72 2.24
N GLU A 153 16.96 -3.39 1.59
CA GLU A 153 16.20 -4.31 0.72
C GLU A 153 17.02 -4.77 -0.50
N ASP A 154 17.77 -3.87 -1.11
CA ASP A 154 18.60 -4.18 -2.29
C ASP A 154 19.72 -5.16 -1.94
N TYR A 155 20.32 -5.06 -0.76
CA TYR A 155 21.30 -6.05 -0.29
C TYR A 155 20.66 -7.42 -0.10
N LEU A 156 19.49 -7.49 0.57
CA LEU A 156 18.76 -8.76 0.73
C LEU A 156 18.38 -9.35 -0.64
N ARG A 157 17.88 -8.52 -1.56
CA ARG A 157 17.55 -8.93 -2.93
C ARG A 157 18.77 -9.51 -3.66
N GLY A 158 19.95 -8.90 -3.47
CA GLY A 158 21.21 -9.39 -4.03
C GLY A 158 21.59 -10.78 -3.51
N ILE A 159 21.30 -11.11 -2.26
CA ILE A 159 21.52 -12.45 -1.68
C ILE A 159 20.47 -13.44 -2.22
N LEU A 160 19.21 -13.05 -2.20
CA LEU A 160 18.10 -13.86 -2.71
C LEU A 160 18.26 -14.24 -4.19
N SER A 161 18.81 -13.33 -5.01
CA SER A 161 19.02 -13.59 -6.44
C SER A 161 20.03 -14.70 -6.74
N LYS A 162 20.87 -15.07 -5.78
CA LYS A 162 21.80 -16.19 -5.87
C LYS A 162 21.13 -17.54 -5.62
N CYS A 163 19.94 -17.54 -5.02
CA CYS A 163 19.15 -18.74 -4.79
C CYS A 163 18.39 -19.12 -6.07
N GLU A 164 18.37 -20.43 -6.40
CA GLU A 164 17.73 -20.93 -7.62
C GLU A 164 16.25 -20.57 -7.71
N GLY A 165 15.79 -20.11 -8.88
CA GLY A 165 14.37 -19.90 -9.24
C GLY A 165 13.87 -18.46 -9.17
N SER A 166 14.61 -17.51 -8.58
CA SER A 166 14.14 -16.14 -8.36
C SER A 166 14.10 -15.23 -9.59
N ASP A 167 14.86 -15.58 -10.65
CA ASP A 167 15.23 -14.60 -11.69
C ASP A 167 14.18 -14.41 -12.80
N GLN A 168 13.38 -15.43 -13.15
CA GLN A 168 12.44 -15.33 -14.29
C GLN A 168 11.11 -14.65 -13.91
N GLU A 169 10.59 -14.92 -12.73
CA GLU A 169 9.30 -14.40 -12.31
C GLU A 169 9.41 -12.95 -11.84
N SER A 170 10.50 -12.60 -11.17
CA SER A 170 10.84 -11.20 -10.83
C SER A 170 11.02 -10.33 -12.07
N LYS A 171 11.62 -10.87 -13.14
CA LYS A 171 11.75 -10.16 -14.44
C LYS A 171 10.40 -9.97 -15.13
N ARG A 172 9.49 -10.97 -15.04
CA ARG A 172 8.13 -10.87 -15.59
C ARG A 172 7.29 -9.85 -14.82
N LEU A 173 7.38 -9.85 -13.49
CA LEU A 173 6.66 -8.89 -12.64
C LEU A 173 7.14 -7.47 -12.91
N ASN A 174 8.45 -7.25 -12.98
CA ASN A 174 9.03 -5.94 -13.30
C ASN A 174 8.65 -5.45 -14.70
N ALA A 175 8.59 -6.33 -15.69
CA ALA A 175 8.14 -5.99 -17.03
C ALA A 175 6.65 -5.60 -17.05
N ALA A 176 5.80 -6.34 -16.34
CA ALA A 176 4.37 -6.03 -16.23
C ALA A 176 4.12 -4.68 -15.51
N ILE A 177 4.90 -4.36 -14.47
CA ILE A 177 4.82 -3.08 -13.77
C ILE A 177 5.24 -1.91 -14.67
N GLN A 178 6.22 -2.09 -15.55
CA GLN A 178 6.67 -1.05 -16.49
C GLN A 178 5.63 -0.68 -17.56
N GLU A 179 4.64 -1.54 -17.81
CA GLU A 179 3.53 -1.26 -18.75
C GLU A 179 2.37 -0.47 -18.11
N ILE A 180 2.40 -0.24 -16.78
CA ILE A 180 1.33 0.47 -16.08
C ILE A 180 1.55 1.97 -16.24
N ASP A 181 0.70 2.62 -17.03
CA ASP A 181 0.67 4.06 -17.22
C ASP A 181 -0.71 4.60 -16.84
N VAL A 182 -0.87 4.90 -15.55
CA VAL A 182 -2.11 5.44 -14.97
C VAL A 182 -2.38 6.86 -15.50
N GLU A 183 -1.32 7.65 -15.68
CA GLU A 183 -1.44 9.02 -16.15
C GLU A 183 -1.95 9.05 -17.59
N GLU A 184 -1.34 8.27 -18.49
CA GLU A 184 -1.80 8.17 -19.88
C GLU A 184 -3.24 7.65 -19.96
N TYR A 185 -3.58 6.63 -19.12
CA TYR A 185 -4.95 6.09 -19.09
C TYR A 185 -6.00 7.17 -18.79
N PHE A 186 -5.81 7.97 -17.73
CA PHE A 186 -6.76 9.00 -17.34
C PHE A 186 -6.70 10.23 -18.27
N ARG A 187 -5.53 10.59 -18.75
CA ARG A 187 -5.37 11.65 -19.75
C ARG A 187 -6.17 11.37 -21.02
N CYS A 188 -6.15 10.13 -21.53
CA CYS A 188 -6.95 9.72 -22.70
C CYS A 188 -8.46 9.79 -22.46
N LYS A 189 -8.91 9.79 -21.20
CA LYS A 189 -10.32 9.96 -20.80
C LYS A 189 -10.70 11.41 -20.49
N GLY A 190 -9.77 12.36 -20.66
CA GLY A 190 -10.02 13.78 -20.43
C GLY A 190 -9.86 14.25 -19.00
N TYR A 191 -9.20 13.44 -18.14
CA TYR A 191 -8.87 13.86 -16.80
C TYR A 191 -7.64 14.76 -16.79
N ALA A 192 -7.66 15.80 -15.96
CA ALA A 192 -6.46 16.51 -15.55
C ALA A 192 -5.71 15.68 -14.48
N SER A 193 -4.39 15.79 -14.46
CA SER A 193 -3.54 15.16 -13.47
C SER A 193 -2.73 16.20 -12.69
N ASN A 194 -2.60 15.99 -11.39
CA ASN A 194 -1.76 16.78 -10.51
C ASN A 194 -0.96 15.84 -9.61
N TYR A 195 0.34 16.13 -9.45
CA TYR A 195 1.22 15.40 -8.55
C TYR A 195 1.47 16.21 -7.28
N PHE A 196 1.40 15.54 -6.14
CA PHE A 196 1.64 16.13 -4.81
C PHE A 196 2.53 15.24 -3.96
N VAL A 197 3.33 15.86 -3.10
CA VAL A 197 3.91 15.23 -1.92
C VAL A 197 3.09 15.69 -0.72
N ALA A 198 2.17 14.83 -0.26
CA ALA A 198 1.27 15.17 0.84
C ALA A 198 2.02 15.32 2.16
N LYS A 199 3.05 14.48 2.40
CA LYS A 199 3.86 14.53 3.61
C LYS A 199 5.26 13.97 3.36
N GLU A 200 6.26 14.61 4.01
CA GLU A 200 7.59 14.05 4.23
C GLU A 200 7.84 13.91 5.73
N TRP A 201 8.44 12.78 6.14
CA TRP A 201 8.82 12.56 7.54
C TRP A 201 10.09 11.74 7.66
N THR A 202 10.68 11.74 8.85
CA THR A 202 11.86 10.91 9.12
C THR A 202 11.43 9.57 9.70
N VAL A 203 11.97 8.50 9.13
CA VAL A 203 11.83 7.13 9.64
C VAL A 203 13.16 6.70 10.23
N ASN A 204 13.11 6.18 11.43
CA ASN A 204 14.25 5.65 12.15
C ASN A 204 13.98 4.18 12.48
N ASN A 205 14.83 3.29 12.00
CA ASN A 205 14.80 1.89 12.38
C ASN A 205 16.22 1.44 12.74
N THR A 206 16.35 0.59 13.73
CA THR A 206 17.60 -0.13 13.94
C THR A 206 17.74 -1.21 12.87
N VAL A 207 18.97 -1.64 12.60
CA VAL A 207 19.24 -2.75 11.70
C VAL A 207 18.54 -4.04 12.19
N GLU A 208 18.48 -4.23 13.52
CA GLU A 208 17.80 -5.36 14.17
C GLU A 208 16.29 -5.35 13.87
N GLU A 209 15.61 -4.21 14.08
CA GLU A 209 14.17 -4.06 13.73
C GLU A 209 13.89 -4.39 12.26
N LEU A 210 14.72 -3.90 11.34
CA LEU A 210 14.56 -4.21 9.93
C LEU A 210 14.75 -5.71 9.64
N LEU A 211 15.77 -6.34 10.23
CA LEU A 211 15.97 -7.78 10.12
C LEU A 211 14.75 -8.56 10.62
N ASP A 212 14.17 -8.16 11.76
CA ASP A 212 13.00 -8.81 12.34
C ASP A 212 11.78 -8.68 11.44
N PHE A 213 11.56 -7.52 10.81
CA PHE A 213 10.49 -7.33 9.82
C PHE A 213 10.66 -8.25 8.61
N PHE A 214 11.89 -8.45 8.13
CA PHE A 214 12.14 -9.39 7.02
C PHE A 214 12.03 -10.84 7.46
N ASN A 215 12.52 -11.20 8.66
CA ASN A 215 12.37 -12.53 9.24
C ASN A 215 10.90 -12.94 9.39
N SER A 216 10.01 -11.99 9.69
CA SER A 216 8.56 -12.23 9.76
C SER A 216 7.89 -12.36 8.38
N ARG A 217 8.66 -12.27 7.28
CA ARG A 217 8.16 -12.28 5.90
C ARG A 217 7.12 -11.18 5.60
N ALA A 218 7.22 -10.04 6.26
CA ALA A 218 6.27 -8.94 6.13
C ALA A 218 6.20 -8.30 4.73
N TYR A 219 7.14 -8.64 3.84
CA TYR A 219 7.28 -8.02 2.51
C TYR A 219 7.31 -9.04 1.38
N GLY A 220 6.71 -8.67 0.25
CA GLY A 220 6.56 -9.52 -0.94
C GLY A 220 7.87 -10.13 -1.47
N LEU A 221 9.01 -9.47 -1.22
CA LEU A 221 10.34 -9.96 -1.54
C LEU A 221 10.63 -11.37 -0.98
N CYS A 222 10.01 -11.72 0.15
CA CYS A 222 10.26 -12.96 0.88
C CYS A 222 9.22 -14.06 0.61
N TRP A 223 8.11 -13.78 -0.10
CA TRP A 223 6.96 -14.67 -0.12
C TRP A 223 7.13 -15.94 -0.97
N GLN A 224 7.90 -15.87 -2.04
CA GLN A 224 8.06 -16.98 -2.98
C GLN A 224 9.29 -17.87 -2.68
N VAL A 225 10.02 -17.60 -1.60
CA VAL A 225 11.21 -18.34 -1.21
C VAL A 225 10.83 -19.50 -0.29
N SER A 226 11.36 -20.71 -0.52
CA SER A 226 11.13 -21.85 0.38
C SER A 226 11.66 -21.57 1.77
N ASP A 227 11.14 -22.26 2.80
CA ASP A 227 11.54 -22.01 4.18
C ASP A 227 13.01 -22.30 4.45
N GLU A 228 13.55 -23.37 3.84
CA GLU A 228 14.95 -23.74 3.98
C GLU A 228 15.88 -22.69 3.34
N ALA A 229 15.56 -22.29 2.09
CA ALA A 229 16.34 -21.26 1.38
C ALA A 229 16.23 -19.91 2.11
N PHE A 230 15.06 -19.56 2.59
CA PHE A 230 14.84 -18.32 3.32
C PHE A 230 15.65 -18.25 4.61
N HIS A 231 15.65 -19.32 5.42
CA HIS A 231 16.47 -19.40 6.64
C HIS A 231 17.97 -19.21 6.34
N GLN A 232 18.45 -19.85 5.27
CA GLN A 232 19.86 -19.72 4.90
C GLN A 232 20.19 -18.28 4.43
N VAL A 233 19.33 -17.68 3.62
CA VAL A 233 19.47 -16.30 3.15
C VAL A 233 19.45 -15.31 4.33
N MET A 234 18.51 -15.44 5.26
CA MET A 234 18.43 -14.52 6.39
C MET A 234 19.63 -14.63 7.32
N LYS A 235 20.21 -15.83 7.48
CA LYS A 235 21.46 -16.00 8.22
C LYS A 235 22.64 -15.28 7.54
N GLU A 236 22.82 -15.49 6.23
CA GLU A 236 23.84 -14.79 5.45
C GLU A 236 23.66 -13.28 5.50
N PHE A 237 22.40 -12.82 5.39
CA PHE A 237 22.07 -11.41 5.42
C PHE A 237 22.33 -10.78 6.81
N GLN A 238 22.05 -11.47 7.91
CA GLN A 238 22.39 -11.00 9.25
C GLN A 238 23.91 -10.84 9.42
N GLU A 239 24.70 -11.82 8.97
CA GLU A 239 26.15 -11.74 8.99
C GLU A 239 26.67 -10.55 8.15
N PHE A 240 26.08 -10.35 6.98
CA PHE A 240 26.35 -9.18 6.14
C PHE A 240 26.03 -7.87 6.89
N CYS A 241 24.85 -7.76 7.52
CA CYS A 241 24.43 -6.56 8.25
C CYS A 241 25.39 -6.22 9.41
N VAL A 242 25.85 -7.20 10.18
CA VAL A 242 26.84 -6.99 11.24
C VAL A 242 28.14 -6.43 10.68
N ASN A 243 28.62 -6.97 9.56
CA ASN A 243 29.87 -6.53 8.93
C ASN A 243 29.74 -5.15 8.27
N HIS A 244 28.61 -4.88 7.63
CA HIS A 244 28.39 -3.64 6.87
C HIS A 244 28.02 -2.46 7.78
N TYR A 245 27.08 -2.66 8.71
CA TYR A 245 26.60 -1.62 9.60
C TYR A 245 27.35 -1.55 10.93
N GLY A 246 28.23 -2.50 11.24
CA GLY A 246 29.06 -2.56 12.45
C GLY A 246 28.29 -3.04 13.69
N SER A 247 27.01 -2.73 13.83
CA SER A 247 26.15 -3.18 14.92
C SER A 247 24.71 -3.25 14.49
N LEU A 248 23.98 -4.29 14.94
CA LEU A 248 22.53 -4.40 14.71
C LEU A 248 21.73 -3.30 15.42
N LYS A 249 22.31 -2.67 16.46
CA LYS A 249 21.69 -1.54 17.17
C LYS A 249 21.88 -0.19 16.49
N ASN A 250 22.66 -0.12 15.44
CA ASN A 250 22.80 1.11 14.68
C ASN A 250 21.49 1.49 14.02
N THR A 251 21.15 2.77 14.11
CA THR A 251 19.91 3.32 13.55
C THR A 251 20.14 3.81 12.13
N LEU A 252 19.31 3.34 11.22
CA LEU A 252 19.20 3.86 9.87
C LEU A 252 18.11 4.93 9.86
N SER A 253 18.50 6.16 9.54
CA SER A 253 17.60 7.31 9.50
C SER A 253 17.47 7.81 8.06
N SER A 254 16.24 7.89 7.56
CA SER A 254 16.00 8.43 6.22
C SER A 254 14.59 9.03 6.09
N LYS A 255 14.37 9.81 5.02
CA LYS A 255 13.10 10.47 4.79
C LYS A 255 12.17 9.59 3.95
N ALA A 256 10.98 9.37 4.46
CA ALA A 256 9.86 8.82 3.74
C ALA A 256 9.01 9.94 3.16
N LYS A 257 8.20 9.60 2.14
CA LYS A 257 7.23 10.50 1.51
C LYS A 257 5.92 9.76 1.30
N PHE A 258 4.81 10.50 1.38
CA PHE A 258 3.54 10.08 0.86
C PHE A 258 3.24 10.89 -0.39
N GLU A 259 3.15 10.22 -1.53
CA GLU A 259 2.93 10.83 -2.83
C GLU A 259 1.51 10.53 -3.33
N ILE A 260 0.91 11.52 -4.00
CA ILE A 260 -0.44 11.45 -4.55
C ILE A 260 -0.42 11.94 -6.00
N TRP A 261 -0.90 11.12 -6.93
CA TRP A 261 -1.32 11.53 -8.25
C TRP A 261 -2.84 11.66 -8.24
N ALA A 262 -3.34 12.89 -8.33
CA ALA A 262 -4.75 13.19 -8.31
C ALA A 262 -5.27 13.39 -9.73
N TYR A 263 -6.31 12.66 -10.09
CA TYR A 263 -6.99 12.73 -11.40
C TYR A 263 -8.43 13.15 -11.20
N ASN A 264 -8.86 14.17 -11.95
CA ASN A 264 -10.26 14.61 -11.93
C ASN A 264 -10.67 15.17 -13.30
N VAL A 265 -11.96 15.07 -13.63
CA VAL A 265 -12.52 15.72 -14.82
C VAL A 265 -12.69 17.20 -14.54
N VAL A 266 -12.11 18.04 -15.38
CA VAL A 266 -12.16 19.51 -15.29
C VAL A 266 -13.49 20.04 -15.82
#